data_089cde1ecc6d3f4f1eb84b4d0ff0fc89
#
_entry.id   089cde1ecc6d3f4f1eb84b4d0ff0fc89
#
_cell.length_a   1.000
_cell.length_b   1.000
_cell.length_c   1.000
_cell.angle_alpha   90.00
_cell.angle_beta   90.00
_cell.angle_gamma   90.00
#
_symmetry.space_group_name_H-M   'P 1'
#
loop_
_entity.id
_entity.type
_entity.pdbx_description
1 polymer ?
#
loop_
_entity_poly.entity_id
_entity_poly.type
_entity_poly.pdbx_seq_one_letter_code
_entity_poly.pdbx_strand_id
1 'polypeptide(L)'
;SGFTGIAHTRWATHGAPATHNAHPHFSAIGKDEPRIALVHNGIIENHDELRQELQGAGFVFESQTDTEVIAHLVNHLYQGDLFDAVQQAVRRLQGAYAIAVFCRDEPHRVVGARHGSPLVVGVGQNENFLASDALALAGTTDQILYLEDGDVVDLQLARVWVVDGEGKRVERKVHSVQVH
;
A
#
# COMPACT_ATOMS: atom_id res chain seq x y z
N SER A 1 -3.36 17.12 9.08
CA SER A 1 -2.94 16.06 8.17
C SER A 1 -4.04 15.03 8.02
N GLY A 2 -4.23 14.54 6.81
CA GLY A 2 -5.20 13.50 6.51
C GLY A 2 -4.70 12.07 6.69
N PHE A 3 -3.43 11.90 7.14
CA PHE A 3 -2.84 10.58 7.25
C PHE A 3 -2.58 10.21 8.71
N THR A 4 -2.93 8.98 9.05
CA THR A 4 -2.70 8.43 10.39
C THR A 4 -2.18 7.01 10.27
N GLY A 5 -1.29 6.63 11.18
CA GLY A 5 -0.95 5.24 11.39
C GLY A 5 -0.04 4.59 10.36
N ILE A 6 1.00 5.29 9.90
CA ILE A 6 1.98 4.69 9.01
C ILE A 6 3.17 4.18 9.82
N ALA A 7 3.48 2.88 9.68
CA ALA A 7 4.61 2.26 10.36
C ALA A 7 5.46 1.47 9.37
N HIS A 8 6.74 1.28 9.71
CA HIS A 8 7.70 0.61 8.83
C HIS A 8 7.32 -0.83 8.51
N THR A 9 6.93 -1.59 9.53
CA THR A 9 6.63 -3.02 9.36
C THR A 9 5.16 -3.34 9.51
N ARG A 10 4.36 -2.36 9.90
CA ARG A 10 2.94 -2.56 10.17
C ARG A 10 2.18 -1.29 9.85
N TRP A 11 1.10 -1.44 9.09
CA TRP A 11 0.21 -0.34 8.72
C TRP A 11 -1.22 -0.73 9.09
N ALA A 12 -1.97 0.18 9.66
CA ALA A 12 -3.32 -0.08 10.16
C ALA A 12 -4.34 0.81 9.47
N THR A 13 -5.57 0.33 9.40
CA THR A 13 -6.69 1.09 8.84
C THR A 13 -7.03 2.32 9.68
N HIS A 14 -6.67 2.30 10.96
CA HIS A 14 -6.77 3.47 11.82
C HIS A 14 -5.83 3.30 13.02
N GLY A 15 -5.70 4.34 13.81
CA GLY A 15 -4.83 4.35 14.96
C GLY A 15 -3.46 4.94 14.65
N ALA A 16 -2.57 4.86 15.61
CA ALA A 16 -1.24 5.43 15.51
C ALA A 16 -0.20 4.35 15.80
N PRO A 17 0.08 3.45 14.86
CA PRO A 17 1.11 2.44 15.08
C PRO A 17 2.48 3.08 15.19
N ALA A 18 3.42 2.34 15.77
CA ALA A 18 4.80 2.77 15.86
C ALA A 18 5.35 3.02 14.46
N THR A 19 6.01 4.15 14.27
CA THR A 19 6.51 4.57 12.96
C THR A 19 8.01 4.38 12.83
N HIS A 20 8.53 3.29 13.34
CA HIS A 20 9.96 3.01 13.28
C HIS A 20 10.40 2.77 11.84
N ASN A 21 11.33 3.57 11.37
CA ASN A 21 11.96 3.41 10.06
C ASN A 21 10.99 3.47 8.88
N ALA A 22 9.75 3.93 9.10
CA ALA A 22 8.84 4.16 8.00
C ALA A 22 9.31 5.37 7.20
N HIS A 23 9.44 5.20 5.89
CA HIS A 23 9.84 6.28 4.99
C HIS A 23 8.76 6.49 3.94
N PRO A 24 7.60 7.05 4.35
CA PRO A 24 6.52 7.27 3.40
C PRO A 24 6.91 8.34 2.39
N HIS A 25 6.46 8.13 1.16
CA HIS A 25 6.53 9.14 0.13
C HIS A 25 5.14 9.66 -0.14
N PHE A 26 5.05 10.95 -0.43
CA PHE A 26 3.79 11.64 -0.60
C PHE A 26 3.66 12.15 -2.02
N SER A 27 2.42 12.22 -2.48
CA SER A 27 2.13 12.81 -3.79
C SER A 27 1.00 13.81 -3.66
N ALA A 28 1.24 15.00 -4.16
CA ALA A 28 0.29 16.11 -4.19
C ALA A 28 0.07 16.56 -5.62
N ILE A 29 -0.99 17.34 -5.84
CA ILE A 29 -1.22 18.02 -7.10
C ILE A 29 -0.82 19.48 -6.91
N GLY A 30 0.23 19.90 -7.62
CA GLY A 30 0.72 21.28 -7.52
C GLY A 30 1.16 21.66 -6.13
N LYS A 31 0.57 22.71 -5.57
CA LYS A 31 0.87 23.20 -4.22
C LYS A 31 -0.11 22.71 -3.16
N ASP A 32 -0.99 21.80 -3.51
CA ASP A 32 -1.97 21.26 -2.58
C ASP A 32 -1.29 20.39 -1.52
N GLU A 33 -2.02 20.11 -0.44
CA GLU A 33 -1.57 19.12 0.52
C GLU A 33 -1.50 17.73 -0.15
N PRO A 34 -0.61 16.85 0.30
CA PRO A 34 -0.51 15.52 -0.28
C PRO A 34 -1.84 14.77 -0.22
N ARG A 35 -2.21 14.16 -1.33
CA ARG A 35 -3.40 13.33 -1.41
C ARG A 35 -3.07 11.86 -1.19
N ILE A 36 -1.91 11.40 -1.65
CA ILE A 36 -1.47 10.01 -1.54
C ILE A 36 -0.24 9.95 -0.63
N ALA A 37 -0.24 8.97 0.26
CA ALA A 37 0.93 8.55 1.02
C ALA A 37 1.17 7.07 0.74
N LEU A 38 2.43 6.69 0.58
CA LEU A 38 2.77 5.33 0.19
C LEU A 38 4.07 4.90 0.84
N VAL A 39 4.09 3.67 1.35
CA VAL A 39 5.32 3.02 1.80
C VAL A 39 5.57 1.80 0.94
N HIS A 40 6.84 1.47 0.72
CA HIS A 40 7.24 0.47 -0.25
C HIS A 40 8.48 -0.30 0.22
N ASN A 41 8.44 -1.60 0.03
CA ASN A 41 9.61 -2.48 0.11
C ASN A 41 9.81 -3.14 -1.26
N GLY A 42 11.04 -3.14 -1.74
CA GLY A 42 11.40 -3.73 -3.02
C GLY A 42 12.02 -2.72 -3.97
N ILE A 43 12.20 -3.12 -5.22
CA ILE A 43 12.84 -2.28 -6.23
C ILE A 43 12.01 -2.34 -7.51
N ILE A 44 11.64 -1.17 -8.03
CA ILE A 44 10.91 -1.04 -9.28
C ILE A 44 11.91 -0.74 -10.39
N GLU A 45 12.00 -1.65 -11.35
CA GLU A 45 13.04 -1.60 -12.40
C GLU A 45 12.75 -0.54 -13.45
N ASN A 46 11.48 -0.30 -13.78
CA ASN A 46 11.10 0.69 -14.80
C ASN A 46 10.80 2.08 -14.24
N HIS A 47 11.43 2.42 -13.11
CA HIS A 47 11.15 3.70 -12.45
C HIS A 47 11.53 4.92 -13.30
N ASP A 48 12.59 4.83 -14.09
CA ASP A 48 13.03 5.98 -14.92
C ASP A 48 12.01 6.33 -16.00
N GLU A 49 11.46 5.33 -16.68
CA GLU A 49 10.46 5.53 -17.72
C GLU A 49 9.20 6.15 -17.13
N LEU A 50 8.75 5.62 -15.99
CA LEU A 50 7.57 6.15 -15.30
C LEU A 50 7.82 7.57 -14.79
N ARG A 51 9.02 7.84 -14.27
CA ARG A 51 9.38 9.18 -13.79
C ARG A 51 9.26 10.21 -14.92
N GLN A 52 9.80 9.90 -16.09
CA GLN A 52 9.74 10.80 -17.24
C GLN A 52 8.30 11.06 -17.66
N GLU A 53 7.50 10.02 -17.71
CA GLU A 53 6.07 10.14 -18.05
C GLU A 53 5.35 11.05 -17.04
N LEU A 54 5.58 10.84 -15.75
CA LEU A 54 4.93 11.60 -14.69
C LEU A 54 5.42 13.05 -14.64
N GLN A 55 6.70 13.29 -14.91
CA GLN A 55 7.21 14.64 -15.04
C GLN A 55 6.52 15.36 -16.21
N GLY A 56 6.32 14.66 -17.31
CA GLY A 56 5.57 15.21 -18.46
C GLY A 56 4.11 15.50 -18.13
N ALA A 57 3.54 14.81 -17.16
CA ALA A 57 2.18 15.04 -16.68
C ALA A 57 2.10 16.14 -15.59
N GLY A 58 3.25 16.72 -15.22
CA GLY A 58 3.28 17.85 -14.29
C GLY A 58 3.68 17.51 -12.86
N PHE A 59 4.03 16.26 -12.58
CA PHE A 59 4.48 15.89 -11.22
C PHE A 59 5.91 16.35 -10.99
N VAL A 60 6.15 16.93 -9.81
CA VAL A 60 7.46 17.39 -9.38
C VAL A 60 8.04 16.35 -8.43
N PHE A 61 9.24 15.86 -8.75
CA PHE A 61 9.92 14.87 -7.94
C PHE A 61 10.92 15.55 -6.99
N GLU A 62 10.85 15.17 -5.73
CA GLU A 62 11.72 15.73 -4.68
C GLU A 62 12.85 14.77 -4.32
N SER A 63 12.78 13.52 -4.75
CA SER A 63 13.80 12.51 -4.49
C SER A 63 14.10 11.69 -5.73
N GLN A 64 15.10 10.81 -5.60
CA GLN A 64 15.45 9.87 -6.67
C GLN A 64 14.87 8.48 -6.43
N THR A 65 14.04 8.31 -5.41
CA THR A 65 13.53 6.99 -5.04
C THR A 65 12.46 6.49 -6.00
N ASP A 66 12.45 5.19 -6.22
CA ASP A 66 11.38 4.53 -6.97
C ASP A 66 10.05 4.60 -6.21
N THR A 67 10.09 4.70 -4.90
CA THR A 67 8.88 4.83 -4.08
C THR A 67 8.09 6.08 -4.43
N GLU A 68 8.77 7.21 -4.65
CA GLU A 68 8.10 8.44 -5.06
C GLU A 68 7.43 8.29 -6.43
N VAL A 69 8.05 7.53 -7.33
CA VAL A 69 7.45 7.21 -8.63
C VAL A 69 6.11 6.51 -8.45
N ILE A 70 6.06 5.51 -7.56
CA ILE A 70 4.81 4.77 -7.32
C ILE A 70 3.75 5.70 -6.74
N ALA A 71 4.12 6.56 -5.79
CA ALA A 71 3.17 7.49 -5.16
C ALA A 71 2.54 8.43 -6.19
N HIS A 72 3.37 9.00 -7.08
CA HIS A 72 2.85 9.88 -8.14
C HIS A 72 2.01 9.12 -9.16
N LEU A 73 2.38 7.88 -9.49
CA LEU A 73 1.61 7.06 -10.43
C LEU A 73 0.21 6.78 -9.88
N VAL A 74 0.11 6.39 -8.61
CA VAL A 74 -1.20 6.16 -7.99
C VAL A 74 -2.04 7.44 -7.99
N ASN A 75 -1.43 8.56 -7.64
CA ASN A 75 -2.12 9.85 -7.64
C ASN A 75 -2.61 10.23 -9.04
N HIS A 76 -1.78 10.01 -10.04
CA HIS A 76 -2.11 10.31 -11.44
C HIS A 76 -3.31 9.48 -11.92
N LEU A 77 -3.40 8.22 -11.48
CA LEU A 77 -4.48 7.31 -11.87
C LEU A 77 -5.71 7.40 -10.96
N TYR A 78 -5.62 8.15 -9.87
CA TYR A 78 -6.71 8.25 -8.90
C TYR A 78 -7.90 9.05 -9.45
N GLN A 79 -9.07 8.44 -9.45
CA GLN A 79 -10.32 9.05 -9.91
C GLN A 79 -11.44 8.81 -8.88
N GLY A 80 -11.12 8.87 -7.60
CA GLY A 80 -12.09 8.75 -6.53
C GLY A 80 -12.18 7.38 -5.85
N ASP A 81 -11.45 6.38 -6.35
CA ASP A 81 -11.42 5.04 -5.76
C ASP A 81 -9.96 4.58 -5.68
N LEU A 82 -9.43 4.55 -4.47
CA LEU A 82 -8.03 4.17 -4.25
C LEU A 82 -7.74 2.72 -4.65
N PHE A 83 -8.68 1.82 -4.40
CA PHE A 83 -8.52 0.42 -4.75
C PHE A 83 -8.35 0.24 -6.26
N ASP A 84 -9.16 0.95 -7.04
CA ASP A 84 -9.06 0.94 -8.49
C ASP A 84 -7.74 1.57 -8.97
N ALA A 85 -7.35 2.69 -8.39
CA ALA A 85 -6.11 3.38 -8.77
C ALA A 85 -4.89 2.51 -8.54
N VAL A 86 -4.83 1.80 -7.40
CA VAL A 86 -3.71 0.91 -7.10
C VAL A 86 -3.69 -0.29 -8.04
N GLN A 87 -4.85 -0.86 -8.36
CA GLN A 87 -4.90 -1.96 -9.34
C GLN A 87 -4.35 -1.52 -10.70
N GLN A 88 -4.69 -0.33 -11.16
CA GLN A 88 -4.15 0.19 -12.41
C GLN A 88 -2.65 0.48 -12.32
N ALA A 89 -2.21 1.05 -11.21
CA ALA A 89 -0.81 1.42 -11.03
C ALA A 89 0.10 0.19 -11.04
N VAL A 90 -0.25 -0.86 -10.30
CA VAL A 90 0.63 -2.04 -10.18
C VAL A 90 0.80 -2.78 -11.50
N ARG A 91 -0.16 -2.69 -12.40
CA ARG A 91 -0.02 -3.27 -13.75
C ARG A 91 1.08 -2.61 -14.56
N ARG A 92 1.47 -1.40 -14.18
CA ARG A 92 2.50 -0.63 -14.85
C ARG A 92 3.89 -0.82 -14.23
N LEU A 93 3.99 -1.49 -13.08
CA LEU A 93 5.24 -1.67 -12.36
C LEU A 93 5.95 -2.94 -12.80
N GLN A 94 7.25 -2.83 -12.99
CA GLN A 94 8.13 -3.97 -13.25
C GLN A 94 9.12 -4.09 -12.10
N GLY A 95 9.27 -5.29 -11.55
CA GLY A 95 10.15 -5.53 -10.42
C GLY A 95 9.40 -6.05 -9.20
N ALA A 96 10.04 -5.92 -8.05
CA ALA A 96 9.49 -6.42 -6.79
C ALA A 96 8.90 -5.27 -5.98
N TYR A 97 7.72 -5.49 -5.40
CA TYR A 97 7.11 -4.51 -4.52
C TYR A 97 6.21 -5.16 -3.49
N ALA A 98 6.17 -4.53 -2.33
CA ALA A 98 5.11 -4.67 -1.34
C ALA A 98 4.79 -3.23 -0.92
N ILE A 99 3.57 -2.80 -1.16
CA ILE A 99 3.18 -1.41 -0.91
C ILE A 99 1.95 -1.34 -0.02
N ALA A 100 1.91 -0.28 0.79
CA ALA A 100 0.70 0.14 1.50
C ALA A 100 0.42 1.58 1.10
N VAL A 101 -0.80 1.84 0.69
CA VAL A 101 -1.20 3.12 0.11
C VAL A 101 -2.36 3.70 0.88
N PHE A 102 -2.26 4.98 1.17
CA PHE A 102 -3.24 5.75 1.92
C PHE A 102 -3.67 6.95 1.06
N CYS A 103 -4.94 7.31 1.18
CA CYS A 103 -5.48 8.47 0.48
C CYS A 103 -6.16 9.40 1.47
N ARG A 104 -5.81 10.69 1.42
CA ARG A 104 -6.42 11.71 2.29
C ARG A 104 -7.94 11.74 2.15
N ASP A 105 -8.45 11.55 0.94
CA ASP A 105 -9.88 11.63 0.67
C ASP A 105 -10.64 10.35 1.03
N GLU A 106 -9.93 9.30 1.43
CA GLU A 106 -10.50 8.02 1.87
C GLU A 106 -9.81 7.56 3.15
N PRO A 107 -9.97 8.30 4.27
CA PRO A 107 -9.12 8.15 5.46
C PRO A 107 -9.25 6.82 6.22
N HIS A 108 -10.30 6.05 5.95
CA HIS A 108 -10.53 4.76 6.64
C HIS A 108 -10.15 3.57 5.76
N ARG A 109 -9.41 3.82 4.69
CA ARG A 109 -9.03 2.80 3.73
C ARG A 109 -7.51 2.70 3.63
N VAL A 110 -7.00 1.46 3.63
CA VAL A 110 -5.62 1.17 3.28
C VAL A 110 -5.66 0.16 2.15
N VAL A 111 -4.93 0.40 1.10
CA VAL A 111 -4.82 -0.54 -0.01
C VAL A 111 -3.40 -1.09 -0.04
N GLY A 112 -3.30 -2.42 -0.06
CA GLY A 112 -2.01 -3.10 -0.16
C GLY A 112 -1.88 -3.83 -1.48
N ALA A 113 -0.65 -4.03 -1.92
CA ALA A 113 -0.37 -4.82 -3.11
C ALA A 113 1.04 -5.40 -3.01
N ARG A 114 1.22 -6.59 -3.59
CA ARG A 114 2.54 -7.22 -3.58
C ARG A 114 2.81 -7.99 -4.86
N HIS A 115 4.12 -8.04 -5.19
CA HIS A 115 4.69 -8.94 -6.17
C HIS A 115 6.19 -9.05 -5.89
N GLY A 116 6.69 -10.26 -5.67
CA GLY A 116 8.11 -10.49 -5.42
C GLY A 116 8.60 -10.14 -4.02
N SER A 117 7.92 -9.26 -3.30
CA SER A 117 8.21 -8.94 -1.91
C SER A 117 7.00 -9.34 -1.06
N PRO A 118 7.20 -9.81 0.17
CA PRO A 118 6.08 -10.32 0.98
C PRO A 118 5.20 -9.22 1.56
N LEU A 119 3.92 -9.55 1.70
CA LEU A 119 2.94 -8.70 2.37
C LEU A 119 1.86 -9.60 2.96
N VAL A 120 1.50 -9.38 4.21
CA VAL A 120 0.46 -10.14 4.90
C VAL A 120 -0.58 -9.21 5.49
N VAL A 121 -1.78 -9.74 5.67
CA VAL A 121 -2.89 -9.04 6.31
C VAL A 121 -3.11 -9.66 7.69
N GLY A 122 -3.11 -8.83 8.73
CA GLY A 122 -3.58 -9.22 10.04
C GLY A 122 -5.06 -8.89 10.16
N VAL A 123 -5.87 -9.90 10.50
CA VAL A 123 -7.31 -9.72 10.64
C VAL A 123 -7.64 -9.64 12.12
N GLY A 124 -8.18 -8.51 12.55
CA GLY A 124 -8.57 -8.29 13.94
C GLY A 124 -10.06 -7.97 14.07
N GLN A 125 -10.50 -7.72 15.29
CA GLN A 125 -11.86 -7.25 15.55
C GLN A 125 -11.92 -5.75 15.31
N ASN A 126 -12.72 -5.34 14.34
CA ASN A 126 -12.91 -3.93 13.98
C ASN A 126 -11.62 -3.22 13.55
N GLU A 127 -10.59 -3.98 13.18
CA GLU A 127 -9.31 -3.42 12.80
C GLU A 127 -8.54 -4.43 11.95
N ASN A 128 -7.99 -3.97 10.84
CA ASN A 128 -7.18 -4.79 9.96
C ASN A 128 -5.82 -4.12 9.77
N PHE A 129 -4.80 -4.94 9.51
CA PHE A 129 -3.42 -4.48 9.45
C PHE A 129 -2.74 -5.00 8.20
N LEU A 130 -1.80 -4.24 7.67
CA LEU A 130 -0.82 -4.74 6.70
C LEU A 130 0.54 -4.82 7.38
N ALA A 131 1.33 -5.80 6.98
CA ALA A 131 2.69 -5.95 7.47
C ALA A 131 3.55 -6.69 6.46
N SER A 132 4.86 -6.47 6.52
CA SER A 132 5.80 -7.16 5.66
C SER A 132 5.97 -8.64 6.01
N ASP A 133 5.70 -9.01 7.27
CA ASP A 133 5.67 -10.40 7.70
C ASP A 133 4.80 -10.56 8.96
N ALA A 134 4.50 -11.83 9.31
CA ALA A 134 3.62 -12.13 10.43
C ALA A 134 4.22 -11.73 11.78
N LEU A 135 5.56 -11.69 11.91
CA LEU A 135 6.21 -11.31 13.16
C LEU A 135 5.91 -9.86 13.54
N ALA A 136 5.72 -8.99 12.53
CA ALA A 136 5.38 -7.59 12.77
C ALA A 136 4.00 -7.43 13.42
N LEU A 137 3.17 -8.46 13.40
CA LEU A 137 1.83 -8.46 13.99
C LEU A 137 1.77 -9.18 15.33
N ALA A 138 2.91 -9.63 15.84
CA ALA A 138 2.98 -10.32 17.14
C ALA A 138 2.35 -9.46 18.25
N GLY A 139 1.48 -10.06 19.04
CA GLY A 139 0.77 -9.34 20.11
C GLY A 139 -0.41 -8.50 19.64
N THR A 140 -0.61 -8.35 18.32
CA THR A 140 -1.72 -7.60 17.76
C THR A 140 -2.84 -8.52 17.29
N THR A 141 -2.49 -9.53 16.51
CA THR A 141 -3.43 -10.55 16.07
C THR A 141 -2.67 -11.84 15.75
N ASP A 142 -3.36 -12.97 15.88
CA ASP A 142 -2.84 -14.26 15.45
C ASP A 142 -3.53 -14.77 14.18
N GLN A 143 -4.43 -13.98 13.59
CA GLN A 143 -5.16 -14.33 12.39
C GLN A 143 -4.48 -13.65 11.19
N ILE A 144 -3.79 -14.44 10.38
CA ILE A 144 -2.95 -13.91 9.30
C ILE A 144 -3.44 -14.44 7.96
N LEU A 145 -3.60 -13.53 7.02
CA LEU A 145 -3.92 -13.84 5.64
C LEU A 145 -2.69 -13.51 4.79
N TYR A 146 -2.18 -14.52 4.08
CA TYR A 146 -1.01 -14.35 3.22
C TYR A 146 -1.45 -14.01 1.81
N LEU A 147 -0.97 -12.88 1.30
CA LEU A 147 -1.25 -12.46 -0.07
C LEU A 147 -0.31 -13.18 -1.04
N GLU A 148 -0.78 -13.44 -2.25
CA GLU A 148 0.01 -14.04 -3.32
C GLU A 148 0.51 -12.95 -4.27
N ASP A 149 1.48 -13.31 -5.11
CA ASP A 149 2.02 -12.37 -6.10
C ASP A 149 0.91 -11.86 -7.02
N GLY A 150 0.85 -10.55 -7.17
CA GLY A 150 -0.17 -9.89 -7.98
C GLY A 150 -1.43 -9.50 -7.22
N ASP A 151 -1.57 -9.92 -5.97
CA ASP A 151 -2.75 -9.56 -5.17
C ASP A 151 -2.76 -8.08 -4.81
N VAL A 152 -3.96 -7.50 -4.85
CA VAL A 152 -4.25 -6.16 -4.33
C VAL A 152 -5.37 -6.31 -3.30
N VAL A 153 -5.17 -5.74 -2.13
CA VAL A 153 -6.13 -5.87 -1.01
C VAL A 153 -6.67 -4.52 -0.60
N ASP A 154 -7.98 -4.47 -0.40
CA ASP A 154 -8.69 -3.31 0.12
C ASP A 154 -9.05 -3.57 1.58
N LEU A 155 -8.43 -2.81 2.48
CA LEU A 155 -8.69 -2.91 3.91
C LEU A 155 -9.52 -1.72 4.38
N GLN A 156 -10.65 -2.04 4.99
CA GLN A 156 -11.47 -1.08 5.72
C GLN A 156 -11.77 -1.68 7.10
N LEU A 157 -12.44 -0.96 7.97
CA LEU A 157 -12.65 -1.40 9.36
C LEU A 157 -13.21 -2.82 9.46
N ALA A 158 -14.20 -3.14 8.61
CA ALA A 158 -14.87 -4.44 8.64
C ALA A 158 -14.76 -5.17 7.30
N ARG A 159 -13.77 -4.83 6.50
CA ARG A 159 -13.67 -5.37 5.15
C ARG A 159 -12.24 -5.72 4.79
N VAL A 160 -12.05 -6.96 4.33
CA VAL A 160 -10.82 -7.42 3.69
C VAL A 160 -11.24 -7.96 2.33
N TRP A 161 -10.83 -7.28 1.27
CA TRP A 161 -11.29 -7.59 -0.08
C TRP A 161 -10.06 -7.72 -0.97
N VAL A 162 -9.85 -8.90 -1.55
CA VAL A 162 -8.66 -9.20 -2.35
C VAL A 162 -9.03 -9.46 -3.79
N VAL A 163 -8.29 -8.87 -4.71
CA VAL A 163 -8.31 -9.25 -6.12
C VAL A 163 -6.94 -9.79 -6.51
N ASP A 164 -6.91 -10.73 -7.46
CA ASP A 164 -5.66 -11.30 -7.95
C ASP A 164 -5.03 -10.45 -9.05
N GLY A 165 -3.93 -10.93 -9.63
CA GLY A 165 -3.21 -10.21 -10.68
C GLY A 165 -4.01 -10.01 -11.96
N GLU A 166 -5.12 -10.72 -12.14
CA GLU A 166 -6.03 -10.53 -13.27
C GLU A 166 -7.23 -9.65 -12.93
N GLY A 167 -7.28 -9.12 -11.70
CA GLY A 167 -8.37 -8.27 -11.25
C GLY A 167 -9.60 -9.03 -10.78
N LYS A 168 -9.51 -10.33 -10.62
CA LYS A 168 -10.63 -11.16 -10.16
C LYS A 168 -10.68 -11.18 -8.64
N ARG A 169 -11.89 -11.08 -8.09
CA ARG A 169 -12.10 -11.24 -6.66
C ARG A 169 -11.72 -12.65 -6.23
N VAL A 170 -10.85 -12.76 -5.22
CA VAL A 170 -10.42 -14.04 -4.66
C VAL A 170 -10.55 -14.02 -3.15
N GLU A 171 -10.64 -15.20 -2.56
CA GLU A 171 -10.59 -15.37 -1.13
C GLU A 171 -9.29 -16.06 -0.76
N ARG A 172 -8.51 -15.41 0.12
CA ARG A 172 -7.31 -16.01 0.67
C ARG A 172 -7.62 -16.59 2.04
N LYS A 173 -7.01 -17.70 2.35
CA LYS A 173 -7.26 -18.39 3.60
C LYS A 173 -6.62 -17.62 4.76
N VAL A 174 -7.39 -17.47 5.85
CA VAL A 174 -6.86 -16.92 7.09
C VAL A 174 -6.27 -18.06 7.90
N HIS A 175 -5.03 -17.91 8.30
CA HIS A 175 -4.32 -18.89 9.13
C HIS A 175 -4.23 -18.39 10.56
N SER A 176 -4.46 -19.29 11.50
CA SER A 176 -4.20 -19.00 12.90
C SER A 176 -2.74 -19.37 13.15
N VAL A 177 -1.94 -18.39 13.53
CA VAL A 177 -0.51 -18.60 13.78
C VAL A 177 -0.18 -18.14 15.18
N GLN A 178 0.76 -18.86 15.83
CA GLN A 178 1.31 -18.42 17.09
C GLN A 178 2.60 -17.67 16.82
N VAL A 179 2.56 -16.37 17.09
CA VAL A 179 3.73 -15.51 16.90
C VAL A 179 4.23 -15.09 18.27
N HIS A 180 5.44 -15.53 18.60
CA HIS A 180 6.06 -15.26 19.90
C HIS A 180 7.15 -14.19 19.80
#